data_6b0e553aa3707d1492ed23fd76d205ad
#
_entry.id   6b0e553aa3707d1492ed23fd76d205ad
#
_cell.length_a   1.000
_cell.length_b   1.000
_cell.length_c   1.000
_cell.angle_alpha   90.00
_cell.angle_beta   90.00
_cell.angle_gamma   90.00
#
_symmetry.space_group_name_H-M   'P 1'
#
loop_
_entity.id
_entity.type
_entity.pdbx_description
1 polymer ?
#
loop_
_entity_poly.entity_id
_entity_poly.type
_entity_poly.pdbx_seq_one_letter_code
_entity_poly.pdbx_strand_id
1 'polypeptide(L)'
;MGKRNDDMNKAILLGSAGGLAVALGMLAFGFVAGNPQAARAGTVQVAQVTSSTNTKASADTKIDRKEVEGIIRDYLLKNPEVLLEVQDALEAKQKEEQRLAALGVIKDSKDEIFNSTFDGVVGNPKGKVTIVEFYDYNCGFCKRAIEDMRALTKSDSDLRFVLKEFPILSPDSQKASVVSMAFHLMHPEKYGEFHTALLGGQGRATEATAIKVALSLGADEAALREKMKDPRIAETLSRTYDLATKLSITGTPSYVVGNEVIFGALGQQVLAEKIEEAKSAL
;
A
#
# COMPACT_ATOMS: atom_id res chain seq x y z
N MET A 1 -44.68 27.27 35.28
CA MET A 1 -43.96 26.82 36.49
C MET A 1 -42.98 25.75 36.01
N GLY A 2 -41.78 25.99 35.80
CA GLY A 2 -40.72 26.70 36.46
C GLY A 2 -39.69 25.69 36.94
N LYS A 3 -38.56 25.63 36.29
CA LYS A 3 -37.21 25.79 36.80
C LYS A 3 -36.19 25.17 35.86
N ARG A 4 -35.49 26.04 35.28
CA ARG A 4 -34.08 26.07 34.87
C ARG A 4 -33.16 25.23 35.78
N ASN A 5 -32.25 24.49 35.21
CA ASN A 5 -30.92 24.25 35.78
C ASN A 5 -29.88 24.56 34.68
N ASP A 6 -29.49 25.84 34.67
CA ASP A 6 -28.13 26.28 34.35
C ASP A 6 -27.25 25.88 35.52
N ASP A 7 -26.25 25.04 35.27
CA ASP A 7 -25.01 24.94 36.03
C ASP A 7 -24.17 23.79 35.48
N MET A 8 -23.26 24.13 34.60
CA MET A 8 -21.95 23.47 34.47
C MET A 8 -21.10 24.13 33.36
N ASN A 9 -20.79 25.39 33.58
CA ASN A 9 -19.65 26.03 32.95
C ASN A 9 -18.88 26.74 34.05
N LYS A 10 -17.89 26.09 34.65
CA LYS A 10 -16.70 26.72 35.25
C LYS A 10 -15.71 25.68 35.74
N ALA A 11 -14.50 26.00 35.48
CA ALA A 11 -13.23 25.35 35.86
C ALA A 11 -12.77 24.27 34.85
N ILE A 12 -11.59 24.32 34.24
CA ILE A 12 -10.28 24.63 34.85
C ILE A 12 -9.35 25.16 33.76
N LEU A 13 -8.84 26.36 33.93
CA LEU A 13 -7.61 26.90 33.38
C LEU A 13 -6.54 26.79 34.48
N LEU A 14 -5.47 26.04 34.22
CA LEU A 14 -4.15 26.05 34.89
C LEU A 14 -3.40 24.88 34.28
N GLY A 15 -2.43 24.96 33.36
CA GLY A 15 -1.17 25.62 33.69
C GLY A 15 -0.13 24.52 33.90
N SER A 16 0.65 24.14 32.87
CA SER A 16 2.03 23.73 33.10
C SER A 16 2.82 23.80 31.81
N ALA A 17 3.72 24.78 31.76
CA ALA A 17 4.82 24.86 30.82
C ALA A 17 5.82 23.75 31.20
N GLY A 18 6.06 22.83 30.29
CA GLY A 18 7.09 21.80 30.38
C GLY A 18 8.01 21.88 29.16
N GLY A 19 9.22 22.40 29.39
CA GLY A 19 10.21 22.63 28.36
C GLY A 19 10.71 21.36 27.69
N LEU A 20 10.80 21.41 26.36
CA LEU A 20 11.46 20.42 25.53
C LEU A 20 12.96 20.71 25.54
N ALA A 21 13.73 19.90 26.26
CA ALA A 21 15.20 19.86 26.14
C ALA A 21 15.56 18.97 24.96
N VAL A 22 16.02 19.57 23.86
CA VAL A 22 16.64 18.85 22.74
C VAL A 22 18.08 18.53 23.10
N ALA A 23 18.37 17.26 23.40
CA ALA A 23 19.72 16.77 23.56
C ALA A 23 20.33 16.48 22.18
N LEU A 24 21.25 17.33 21.72
CA LEU A 24 22.14 17.05 20.60
C LEU A 24 23.18 15.99 21.04
N GLY A 25 23.00 14.76 20.59
CA GLY A 25 24.02 13.70 20.66
C GLY A 25 25.04 13.85 19.54
N MET A 26 26.24 14.37 19.85
CA MET A 26 27.40 14.31 18.96
C MET A 26 27.94 12.86 18.94
N LEU A 27 27.80 12.17 17.82
CA LEU A 27 28.56 10.93 17.56
C LEU A 27 29.94 11.30 17.05
N ALA A 28 30.94 11.13 17.91
CA ALA A 28 32.36 11.21 17.56
C ALA A 28 32.75 9.97 16.74
N PHE A 29 33.07 10.16 15.46
CA PHE A 29 33.71 9.13 14.65
C PHE A 29 35.22 9.06 15.04
N GLY A 30 35.62 7.95 15.60
CA GLY A 30 37.00 7.64 15.89
C GLY A 30 37.81 7.35 14.62
N PHE A 31 38.78 8.18 14.35
CA PHE A 31 39.81 7.92 13.33
C PHE A 31 40.80 6.87 13.85
N VAL A 32 40.85 5.71 13.20
CA VAL A 32 41.93 4.74 13.38
C VAL A 32 43.09 5.13 12.48
N ALA A 33 44.17 5.58 13.09
CA ALA A 33 45.42 5.85 12.41
C ALA A 33 46.12 4.53 12.04
N GLY A 34 46.16 4.18 10.76
CA GLY A 34 46.99 3.12 10.21
C GLY A 34 48.29 3.67 9.69
N ASN A 35 49.40 3.04 10.14
CA ASN A 35 50.81 3.36 9.91
C ASN A 35 51.21 3.30 8.42
N PRO A 36 52.02 4.21 7.89
CA PRO A 36 52.47 4.12 6.50
C PRO A 36 53.75 3.32 6.39
N GLN A 37 53.73 2.25 5.64
CA GLN A 37 54.93 1.52 5.24
C GLN A 37 55.42 2.04 3.89
N ALA A 38 56.69 2.43 3.86
CA ALA A 38 57.41 3.03 2.76
C ALA A 38 57.47 2.14 1.51
N ALA A 39 57.14 2.68 0.36
CA ALA A 39 57.54 2.15 -0.94
C ALA A 39 58.31 3.20 -1.73
N ARG A 40 59.44 2.75 -2.23
CA ARG A 40 60.58 3.49 -2.82
C ARG A 40 60.23 4.36 -4.00
N ALA A 41 60.91 5.49 -4.07
CA ALA A 41 60.95 6.46 -5.16
C ALA A 41 61.42 5.87 -6.49
N GLY A 42 60.63 6.03 -7.52
CA GLY A 42 61.06 6.02 -8.91
C GLY A 42 60.99 7.44 -9.44
N THR A 43 62.15 8.02 -9.68
CA THR A 43 62.30 9.35 -10.29
C THR A 43 61.86 9.30 -11.75
N VAL A 44 60.74 9.93 -12.07
CA VAL A 44 60.36 10.23 -13.45
C VAL A 44 60.68 11.71 -13.65
N GLN A 45 61.65 12.00 -14.52
CA GLN A 45 62.04 13.31 -14.96
C GLN A 45 60.96 13.87 -15.89
N VAL A 46 60.19 14.83 -15.43
CA VAL A 46 59.20 15.53 -16.25
C VAL A 46 59.92 16.72 -16.94
N ALA A 47 59.96 16.62 -18.26
CA ALA A 47 60.44 17.74 -19.10
C ALA A 47 59.54 18.97 -18.93
N GLN A 48 60.14 20.09 -18.59
CA GLN A 48 59.44 21.37 -18.55
C GLN A 48 59.12 21.81 -20.00
N VAL A 49 57.87 21.71 -20.36
CA VAL A 49 57.32 22.38 -21.55
C VAL A 49 56.83 23.73 -21.08
N THR A 50 57.63 24.75 -21.38
CA THR A 50 57.18 26.15 -21.24
C THR A 50 56.18 26.48 -22.35
N SER A 51 54.93 26.25 -22.07
CA SER A 51 53.84 26.76 -22.91
C SER A 51 53.40 28.10 -22.34
N SER A 52 53.79 29.15 -23.05
CA SER A 52 53.18 30.49 -22.87
C SER A 52 51.72 30.43 -23.32
N THR A 53 50.83 30.01 -22.44
CA THR A 53 49.40 30.20 -22.67
C THR A 53 48.98 31.52 -22.11
N ASN A 54 48.67 32.40 -23.04
CA ASN A 54 47.96 33.62 -22.79
C ASN A 54 46.56 33.28 -22.26
N THR A 55 46.47 33.07 -20.95
CA THR A 55 45.21 32.79 -20.28
C THR A 55 44.41 34.05 -20.20
N LYS A 56 43.60 34.29 -21.22
CA LYS A 56 42.48 35.21 -21.14
C LYS A 56 41.70 34.85 -19.90
N ALA A 57 41.76 35.68 -18.89
CA ALA A 57 41.00 35.54 -17.66
C ALA A 57 39.55 35.23 -18.01
N SER A 58 39.10 34.01 -17.68
CA SER A 58 37.68 33.72 -17.61
C SER A 58 37.11 34.66 -16.58
N ALA A 59 36.38 35.67 -17.04
CA ALA A 59 35.59 36.53 -16.18
C ALA A 59 34.69 35.58 -15.35
N ASP A 60 34.92 35.58 -14.04
CA ASP A 60 34.04 35.00 -13.07
C ASP A 60 32.71 35.77 -13.14
N THR A 61 31.88 35.40 -14.10
CA THR A 61 30.57 35.99 -14.29
C THR A 61 29.75 35.56 -13.09
N LYS A 62 29.78 36.38 -12.02
CA LYS A 62 28.81 36.23 -10.94
C LYS A 62 27.43 36.37 -11.57
N ILE A 63 26.82 35.22 -11.81
CA ILE A 63 25.45 35.15 -12.32
C ILE A 63 24.57 35.88 -11.31
N ASP A 64 23.97 36.99 -11.72
CA ASP A 64 23.04 37.75 -10.87
C ASP A 64 21.77 36.87 -10.67
N ARG A 65 21.49 36.57 -9.43
CA ARG A 65 20.33 35.76 -9.05
C ARG A 65 19.03 36.32 -9.64
N LYS A 66 18.85 37.62 -9.64
CA LYS A 66 17.64 38.28 -10.19
C LYS A 66 17.53 38.08 -11.70
N GLU A 67 18.65 38.12 -12.40
CA GLU A 67 18.69 37.88 -13.84
C GLU A 67 18.28 36.43 -14.16
N VAL A 68 18.81 35.45 -13.41
CA VAL A 68 18.44 34.04 -13.57
C VAL A 68 16.97 33.82 -13.24
N GLU A 69 16.48 34.39 -12.15
CA GLU A 69 15.05 34.30 -11.78
C GLU A 69 14.16 34.90 -12.88
N GLY A 70 14.59 36.01 -13.51
CA GLY A 70 13.90 36.60 -14.64
C GLY A 70 13.87 35.70 -15.87
N ILE A 71 14.99 35.09 -16.23
CA ILE A 71 15.11 34.17 -17.36
C ILE A 71 14.20 32.93 -17.12
N ILE A 72 14.23 32.35 -15.92
CA ILE A 72 13.38 31.19 -15.59
C ILE A 72 11.90 31.56 -15.69
N ARG A 73 11.52 32.71 -15.13
CA ARG A 73 10.13 33.20 -15.19
C ARG A 73 9.66 33.38 -16.63
N ASP A 74 10.45 34.08 -17.44
CA ASP A 74 10.11 34.34 -18.83
C ASP A 74 10.04 33.07 -19.65
N TYR A 75 10.94 32.11 -19.40
CA TYR A 75 10.91 30.80 -20.05
C TYR A 75 9.65 30.03 -19.72
N LEU A 76 9.29 29.92 -18.43
CA LEU A 76 8.11 29.18 -17.99
C LEU A 76 6.79 29.82 -18.46
N LEU A 77 6.75 31.19 -18.56
CA LEU A 77 5.58 31.88 -19.08
C LEU A 77 5.42 31.72 -20.59
N LYS A 78 6.54 31.55 -21.33
CA LYS A 78 6.53 31.28 -22.78
C LYS A 78 6.31 29.83 -23.12
N ASN A 79 6.65 28.91 -22.20
CA ASN A 79 6.58 27.46 -22.38
C ASN A 79 5.88 26.82 -21.15
N PRO A 80 4.58 27.11 -20.91
CA PRO A 80 3.88 26.63 -19.71
C PRO A 80 3.73 25.10 -19.66
N GLU A 81 3.81 24.42 -20.82
CA GLU A 81 3.81 22.96 -20.96
C GLU A 81 4.94 22.28 -20.20
N VAL A 82 6.06 22.95 -19.94
CA VAL A 82 7.18 22.43 -19.14
C VAL A 82 6.72 22.03 -17.73
N LEU A 83 5.73 22.73 -17.17
CA LEU A 83 5.19 22.36 -15.85
C LEU A 83 4.45 21.03 -15.90
N LEU A 84 3.78 20.70 -17.00
CA LEU A 84 3.14 19.40 -17.20
C LEU A 84 4.18 18.30 -17.35
N GLU A 85 5.24 18.54 -18.13
CA GLU A 85 6.35 17.59 -18.28
C GLU A 85 7.04 17.31 -16.94
N VAL A 86 7.24 18.32 -16.10
CA VAL A 86 7.80 18.17 -14.75
C VAL A 86 6.86 17.39 -13.85
N GLN A 87 5.54 17.62 -13.94
CA GLN A 87 4.55 16.87 -13.19
C GLN A 87 4.56 15.39 -13.58
N ASP A 88 4.53 15.09 -14.89
CA ASP A 88 4.58 13.72 -15.39
C ASP A 88 5.86 12.99 -14.95
N ALA A 89 7.01 13.68 -15.01
CA ALA A 89 8.28 13.13 -14.54
C ALA A 89 8.27 12.86 -13.03
N LEU A 90 7.67 13.75 -12.23
CA LEU A 90 7.51 13.54 -10.79
C LEU A 90 6.60 12.37 -10.48
N GLU A 91 5.46 12.26 -11.17
CA GLU A 91 4.53 11.13 -11.02
C GLU A 91 5.18 9.80 -11.39
N ALA A 92 5.92 9.77 -12.51
CA ALA A 92 6.67 8.57 -12.93
C ALA A 92 7.69 8.15 -11.87
N LYS A 93 8.44 9.11 -11.31
CA LYS A 93 9.40 8.86 -10.23
C LYS A 93 8.72 8.32 -8.98
N GLN A 94 7.62 8.92 -8.54
CA GLN A 94 6.86 8.46 -7.37
C GLN A 94 6.29 7.06 -7.57
N LYS A 95 5.75 6.74 -8.74
CA LYS A 95 5.28 5.39 -9.08
C LYS A 95 6.40 4.35 -9.01
N GLU A 96 7.58 4.69 -9.51
CA GLU A 96 8.73 3.79 -9.46
C GLU A 96 9.23 3.58 -8.02
N GLU A 97 9.30 4.64 -7.20
CA GLU A 97 9.64 4.55 -5.78
C GLU A 97 8.63 3.67 -5.02
N GLN A 98 7.33 3.84 -5.26
CA GLN A 98 6.27 3.01 -4.69
C GLN A 98 6.39 1.55 -5.14
N ARG A 99 6.66 1.31 -6.42
CA ARG A 99 6.85 -0.03 -6.97
C ARG A 99 8.03 -0.75 -6.29
N LEU A 100 9.17 -0.06 -6.15
CA LEU A 100 10.36 -0.62 -5.50
C LEU A 100 10.12 -0.90 -4.00
N ALA A 101 9.42 0.00 -3.31
CA ALA A 101 9.03 -0.22 -1.91
C ALA A 101 8.10 -1.43 -1.78
N ALA A 102 7.09 -1.55 -2.65
CA ALA A 102 6.16 -2.67 -2.66
C ALA A 102 6.86 -4.01 -2.92
N LEU A 103 7.86 -4.06 -3.82
CA LEU A 103 8.66 -5.26 -4.06
C LEU A 103 9.33 -5.79 -2.78
N GLY A 104 9.90 -4.88 -1.98
CA GLY A 104 10.49 -5.25 -0.68
C GLY A 104 9.45 -5.86 0.26
N VAL A 105 8.29 -5.21 0.41
CA VAL A 105 7.19 -5.69 1.25
C VAL A 105 6.66 -7.05 0.77
N ILE A 106 6.44 -7.21 -0.55
CA ILE A 106 5.92 -8.47 -1.12
C ILE A 106 6.89 -9.61 -0.84
N LYS A 107 8.19 -9.38 -0.98
CA LYS A 107 9.23 -10.37 -0.68
C LYS A 107 9.24 -10.75 0.80
N ASP A 108 9.21 -9.75 1.69
CA ASP A 108 9.36 -9.96 3.14
C ASP A 108 8.08 -10.49 3.79
N SER A 109 6.90 -10.22 3.17
CA SER A 109 5.59 -10.64 3.68
C SER A 109 4.91 -11.69 2.79
N LYS A 110 5.67 -12.45 1.99
CA LYS A 110 5.15 -13.39 1.00
C LYS A 110 4.11 -14.35 1.56
N ASP A 111 4.39 -14.96 2.69
CA ASP A 111 3.48 -15.93 3.32
C ASP A 111 2.21 -15.25 3.84
N GLU A 112 2.33 -14.07 4.41
CA GLU A 112 1.18 -13.30 4.87
C GLU A 112 0.29 -12.84 3.71
N ILE A 113 0.89 -12.46 2.58
CA ILE A 113 0.16 -12.02 1.40
C ILE A 113 -0.55 -13.20 0.73
N PHE A 114 0.16 -14.28 0.43
CA PHE A 114 -0.31 -15.33 -0.47
C PHE A 114 -0.79 -16.60 0.23
N ASN A 115 -0.35 -16.87 1.47
CA ASN A 115 -0.53 -18.17 2.11
C ASN A 115 -1.19 -18.12 3.48
N SER A 116 -1.76 -16.98 3.88
CA SER A 116 -2.48 -16.88 5.16
C SER A 116 -3.68 -17.84 5.19
N THR A 117 -3.78 -18.62 6.24
CA THR A 117 -4.88 -19.60 6.44
C THR A 117 -6.20 -18.96 6.87
N PHE A 118 -6.19 -17.67 7.14
CA PHE A 118 -7.38 -16.89 7.52
C PHE A 118 -8.06 -16.22 6.33
N ASP A 119 -7.39 -16.21 5.17
CA ASP A 119 -7.96 -15.63 3.97
C ASP A 119 -8.80 -16.65 3.21
N GLY A 120 -9.91 -16.19 2.66
CA GLY A 120 -10.71 -17.03 1.78
C GLY A 120 -10.02 -17.28 0.45
N VAL A 121 -10.31 -18.41 -0.15
CA VAL A 121 -9.76 -18.77 -1.45
C VAL A 121 -10.89 -19.10 -2.42
N VAL A 122 -10.82 -18.53 -3.62
CA VAL A 122 -11.72 -18.82 -4.75
C VAL A 122 -10.89 -19.28 -5.96
N GLY A 123 -11.47 -20.15 -6.78
CA GLY A 123 -10.74 -20.79 -7.89
C GLY A 123 -10.05 -22.07 -7.43
N ASN A 124 -8.85 -22.34 -7.95
CA ASN A 124 -8.10 -23.54 -7.62
C ASN A 124 -7.21 -23.35 -6.38
N PRO A 125 -7.50 -23.98 -5.23
CA PRO A 125 -6.65 -23.81 -4.04
C PRO A 125 -5.20 -24.27 -4.22
N LYS A 126 -4.94 -25.10 -5.25
CA LYS A 126 -3.61 -25.60 -5.62
C LYS A 126 -3.06 -24.91 -6.88
N GLY A 127 -3.72 -23.84 -7.32
CA GLY A 127 -3.31 -23.07 -8.49
C GLY A 127 -1.89 -22.52 -8.33
N LYS A 128 -1.13 -22.56 -9.43
CA LYS A 128 0.27 -22.12 -9.43
C LYS A 128 0.39 -20.60 -9.39
N VAL A 129 -0.60 -19.89 -9.93
CA VAL A 129 -0.63 -18.44 -9.92
C VAL A 129 -1.65 -17.95 -8.91
N THR A 130 -1.22 -17.02 -8.08
CA THR A 130 -2.09 -16.42 -7.07
C THR A 130 -2.25 -14.93 -7.33
N ILE A 131 -3.51 -14.50 -7.35
CA ILE A 131 -3.91 -13.11 -7.25
C ILE A 131 -4.54 -12.89 -5.87
N VAL A 132 -4.13 -11.84 -5.17
CA VAL A 132 -4.68 -11.45 -3.87
C VAL A 132 -5.52 -10.22 -4.07
N GLU A 133 -6.76 -10.22 -3.58
CA GLU A 133 -7.65 -9.06 -3.61
C GLU A 133 -7.90 -8.53 -2.21
N PHE A 134 -7.62 -7.25 -1.99
CA PHE A 134 -8.05 -6.50 -0.81
C PHE A 134 -9.41 -5.87 -1.13
N TYR A 135 -10.45 -6.27 -0.40
CA TYR A 135 -11.82 -5.90 -0.73
C TYR A 135 -12.64 -5.46 0.49
N ASP A 136 -13.74 -4.76 0.22
CA ASP A 136 -14.74 -4.36 1.21
C ASP A 136 -16.13 -4.74 0.68
N TYR A 137 -16.96 -5.36 1.50
CA TYR A 137 -18.31 -5.81 1.12
C TYR A 137 -19.26 -4.69 0.71
N ASN A 138 -18.97 -3.45 1.10
CA ASN A 138 -19.76 -2.28 0.71
C ASN A 138 -19.12 -1.48 -0.45
N CYS A 139 -18.02 -1.96 -1.01
CA CYS A 139 -17.38 -1.32 -2.14
C CYS A 139 -18.09 -1.63 -3.46
N GLY A 140 -18.65 -0.58 -4.11
CA GLY A 140 -19.33 -0.74 -5.39
C GLY A 140 -18.41 -1.23 -6.52
N PHE A 141 -17.11 -0.91 -6.45
CA PHE A 141 -16.11 -1.40 -7.40
C PHE A 141 -15.78 -2.88 -7.18
N CYS A 142 -15.69 -3.34 -5.91
CA CYS A 142 -15.52 -4.75 -5.58
C CYS A 142 -16.72 -5.59 -6.04
N LYS A 143 -17.96 -5.06 -5.91
CA LYS A 143 -19.16 -5.72 -6.45
C LYS A 143 -19.05 -5.97 -7.94
N ARG A 144 -18.51 -5.02 -8.72
CA ARG A 144 -18.31 -5.20 -10.17
C ARG A 144 -17.18 -6.17 -10.47
N ALA A 145 -16.13 -6.18 -9.66
CA ALA A 145 -14.97 -7.06 -9.82
C ALA A 145 -15.28 -8.55 -9.60
N ILE A 146 -16.43 -8.90 -8.97
CA ILE A 146 -16.87 -10.32 -8.85
C ILE A 146 -16.93 -11.01 -10.21
N GLU A 147 -17.45 -10.32 -11.23
CA GLU A 147 -17.59 -10.91 -12.56
C GLU A 147 -16.23 -11.12 -13.23
N ASP A 148 -15.28 -10.20 -12.99
CA ASP A 148 -13.89 -10.37 -13.45
C ASP A 148 -13.25 -11.59 -12.80
N MET A 149 -13.38 -11.72 -11.46
CA MET A 149 -12.88 -12.88 -10.72
C MET A 149 -13.48 -14.19 -11.23
N ARG A 150 -14.80 -14.24 -11.45
CA ARG A 150 -15.49 -15.42 -11.99
C ARG A 150 -15.01 -15.79 -13.38
N ALA A 151 -14.88 -14.79 -14.26
CA ALA A 151 -14.41 -15.00 -15.62
C ALA A 151 -12.98 -15.53 -15.64
N LEU A 152 -12.10 -14.93 -14.85
CA LEU A 152 -10.70 -15.33 -14.75
C LEU A 152 -10.54 -16.74 -14.17
N THR A 153 -11.21 -17.06 -13.07
CA THR A 153 -11.13 -18.41 -12.47
C THR A 153 -11.77 -19.50 -13.34
N LYS A 154 -12.73 -19.13 -14.19
CA LYS A 154 -13.33 -20.05 -15.16
C LYS A 154 -12.41 -20.32 -16.36
N SER A 155 -11.70 -19.29 -16.83
CA SER A 155 -10.82 -19.39 -17.98
C SER A 155 -9.46 -20.01 -17.67
N ASP A 156 -9.03 -19.95 -16.40
CA ASP A 156 -7.73 -20.39 -15.94
C ASP A 156 -7.83 -21.32 -14.73
N SER A 157 -7.66 -22.61 -14.98
CA SER A 157 -7.73 -23.66 -13.94
C SER A 157 -6.53 -23.66 -12.97
N ASP A 158 -5.46 -22.93 -13.28
CA ASP A 158 -4.28 -22.76 -12.43
C ASP A 158 -4.31 -21.49 -11.60
N LEU A 159 -5.43 -20.74 -11.65
CA LEU A 159 -5.58 -19.49 -10.92
C LEU A 159 -6.21 -19.69 -9.53
N ARG A 160 -5.58 -19.11 -8.52
CA ARG A 160 -6.03 -19.01 -7.14
C ARG A 160 -6.25 -17.55 -6.76
N PHE A 161 -7.48 -17.19 -6.41
CA PHE A 161 -7.78 -15.92 -5.77
C PHE A 161 -7.72 -16.07 -4.25
N VAL A 162 -6.92 -15.23 -3.59
CA VAL A 162 -6.88 -15.06 -2.14
C VAL A 162 -7.59 -13.76 -1.80
N LEU A 163 -8.58 -13.83 -0.91
CA LEU A 163 -9.48 -12.73 -0.59
C LEU A 163 -9.17 -12.19 0.80
N LYS A 164 -8.62 -10.97 0.87
CA LYS A 164 -8.28 -10.28 2.12
C LYS A 164 -9.36 -9.29 2.51
N GLU A 165 -9.96 -9.52 3.66
CA GLU A 165 -10.95 -8.62 4.26
C GLU A 165 -10.30 -7.28 4.63
N PHE A 166 -10.67 -6.22 3.91
CA PHE A 166 -10.17 -4.87 4.14
C PHE A 166 -11.32 -3.86 4.29
N PRO A 167 -12.09 -3.95 5.40
CA PRO A 167 -13.32 -3.20 5.62
C PRO A 167 -13.06 -1.75 6.03
N ILE A 168 -12.73 -0.88 5.06
CA ILE A 168 -12.33 0.52 5.28
C ILE A 168 -13.48 1.52 5.11
N LEU A 169 -14.61 1.13 4.49
CA LEU A 169 -15.62 2.08 4.07
C LEU A 169 -16.62 2.45 5.18
N SER A 170 -16.86 1.56 6.14
CA SER A 170 -17.85 1.84 7.19
C SER A 170 -17.78 0.86 8.37
N PRO A 171 -18.38 1.24 9.52
CA PRO A 171 -18.58 0.30 10.63
C PRO A 171 -19.40 -0.94 10.24
N ASP A 172 -20.33 -0.81 9.29
CA ASP A 172 -21.09 -1.96 8.77
C ASP A 172 -20.20 -2.91 7.98
N SER A 173 -19.23 -2.37 7.21
CA SER A 173 -18.23 -3.21 6.53
C SER A 173 -17.44 -4.05 7.52
N GLN A 174 -16.98 -3.45 8.61
CA GLN A 174 -16.25 -4.16 9.67
C GLN A 174 -17.09 -5.28 10.28
N LYS A 175 -18.36 -5.01 10.62
CA LYS A 175 -19.26 -6.01 11.17
C LYS A 175 -19.56 -7.14 10.17
N ALA A 176 -19.76 -6.82 8.90
CA ALA A 176 -19.96 -7.82 7.86
C ALA A 176 -18.71 -8.72 7.68
N SER A 177 -17.51 -8.13 7.74
CA SER A 177 -16.24 -8.86 7.68
C SER A 177 -16.05 -9.78 8.88
N VAL A 178 -16.44 -9.37 10.08
CA VAL A 178 -16.39 -10.26 11.26
C VAL A 178 -17.26 -11.49 11.06
N VAL A 179 -18.48 -11.34 10.52
CA VAL A 179 -19.36 -12.48 10.21
C VAL A 179 -18.76 -13.36 9.11
N SER A 180 -18.21 -12.74 8.06
CA SER A 180 -17.57 -13.43 6.94
C SER A 180 -16.42 -14.31 7.41
N MET A 181 -15.50 -13.76 8.20
CA MET A 181 -14.37 -14.50 8.74
C MET A 181 -14.81 -15.61 9.71
N ALA A 182 -15.82 -15.35 10.54
CA ALA A 182 -16.40 -16.38 11.40
C ALA A 182 -16.99 -17.52 10.59
N PHE A 183 -17.74 -17.22 9.53
CA PHE A 183 -18.29 -18.20 8.61
C PHE A 183 -17.17 -19.00 7.91
N HIS A 184 -16.14 -18.33 7.42
CA HIS A 184 -14.97 -18.98 6.80
C HIS A 184 -14.29 -19.98 7.75
N LEU A 185 -14.11 -19.62 9.02
CA LEU A 185 -13.52 -20.51 10.02
C LEU A 185 -14.38 -21.75 10.33
N MET A 186 -15.69 -21.68 10.10
CA MET A 186 -16.62 -22.77 10.30
C MET A 186 -16.84 -23.62 9.05
N HIS A 187 -16.88 -22.97 7.89
CA HIS A 187 -17.27 -23.56 6.61
C HIS A 187 -16.35 -23.07 5.47
N PRO A 188 -15.04 -23.38 5.53
CA PRO A 188 -14.08 -22.87 4.54
C PRO A 188 -14.43 -23.30 3.12
N GLU A 189 -15.04 -24.46 2.94
CA GLU A 189 -15.47 -24.99 1.64
C GLU A 189 -16.61 -24.19 0.98
N LYS A 190 -17.39 -23.45 1.78
CA LYS A 190 -18.52 -22.63 1.32
C LYS A 190 -18.19 -21.14 1.25
N TYR A 191 -16.95 -20.77 1.58
CA TYR A 191 -16.60 -19.35 1.64
C TYR A 191 -16.80 -18.62 0.32
N GLY A 192 -16.44 -19.23 -0.81
CA GLY A 192 -16.63 -18.62 -2.13
C GLY A 192 -18.10 -18.33 -2.45
N GLU A 193 -19.02 -19.21 -2.02
CA GLU A 193 -20.46 -19.01 -2.15
C GLU A 193 -20.92 -17.85 -1.25
N PHE A 194 -20.47 -17.84 0.00
CA PHE A 194 -20.76 -16.78 0.96
C PHE A 194 -20.29 -15.42 0.44
N HIS A 195 -19.01 -15.32 0.03
CA HIS A 195 -18.42 -14.11 -0.51
C HIS A 195 -19.25 -13.57 -1.68
N THR A 196 -19.53 -14.44 -2.64
CA THR A 196 -20.31 -14.07 -3.82
C THR A 196 -21.72 -13.61 -3.47
N ALA A 197 -22.41 -14.31 -2.56
CA ALA A 197 -23.76 -13.97 -2.16
C ALA A 197 -23.82 -12.64 -1.38
N LEU A 198 -22.86 -12.38 -0.50
CA LEU A 198 -22.85 -11.17 0.31
C LEU A 198 -22.38 -9.95 -0.51
N LEU A 199 -21.25 -10.06 -1.22
CA LEU A 199 -20.69 -8.96 -1.99
C LEU A 199 -21.59 -8.63 -3.22
N GLY A 200 -22.11 -9.63 -3.93
CA GLY A 200 -23.02 -9.47 -5.06
C GLY A 200 -24.46 -9.14 -4.66
N GLY A 201 -24.79 -9.21 -3.37
CA GLY A 201 -26.13 -8.96 -2.86
C GLY A 201 -26.62 -7.53 -3.08
N GLN A 202 -27.96 -7.38 -3.05
CA GLN A 202 -28.61 -6.07 -3.13
C GLN A 202 -28.47 -5.32 -1.79
N GLY A 203 -28.22 -4.00 -1.89
CA GLY A 203 -28.16 -3.13 -0.72
C GLY A 203 -26.80 -3.17 0.01
N ARG A 204 -26.88 -2.83 1.29
CA ARG A 204 -25.70 -2.68 2.16
C ARG A 204 -25.35 -3.99 2.86
N ALA A 205 -24.11 -4.37 2.84
CA ALA A 205 -23.60 -5.44 3.68
C ALA A 205 -23.49 -4.94 5.14
N THR A 206 -24.25 -5.58 6.02
CA THR A 206 -24.32 -5.32 7.47
C THR A 206 -24.11 -6.63 8.20
N GLU A 207 -23.93 -6.60 9.53
CA GLU A 207 -23.93 -7.81 10.33
C GLU A 207 -25.17 -8.69 10.06
N ALA A 208 -26.34 -8.07 10.06
CA ALA A 208 -27.61 -8.78 9.87
C ALA A 208 -27.72 -9.46 8.49
N THR A 209 -27.32 -8.73 7.41
CA THR A 209 -27.35 -9.30 6.06
C THR A 209 -26.30 -10.40 5.89
N ALA A 210 -25.12 -10.24 6.49
CA ALA A 210 -24.07 -11.26 6.47
C ALA A 210 -24.49 -12.52 7.24
N ILE A 211 -25.09 -12.38 8.43
CA ILE A 211 -25.66 -13.52 9.18
C ILE A 211 -26.73 -14.22 8.33
N LYS A 212 -27.66 -13.46 7.70
CA LYS A 212 -28.68 -14.05 6.84
C LYS A 212 -28.08 -14.90 5.71
N VAL A 213 -27.01 -14.43 5.09
CA VAL A 213 -26.30 -15.20 4.05
C VAL A 213 -25.68 -16.45 4.65
N ALA A 214 -25.00 -16.36 5.81
CA ALA A 214 -24.41 -17.50 6.47
C ALA A 214 -25.45 -18.60 6.80
N LEU A 215 -26.61 -18.20 7.33
CA LEU A 215 -27.70 -19.12 7.65
C LEU A 215 -28.27 -19.79 6.40
N SER A 216 -28.40 -19.05 5.29
CA SER A 216 -28.87 -19.63 4.01
C SER A 216 -27.90 -20.68 3.45
N LEU A 217 -26.64 -20.64 3.85
CA LEU A 217 -25.61 -21.61 3.49
C LEU A 217 -25.42 -22.72 4.55
N GLY A 218 -26.30 -22.75 5.56
CA GLY A 218 -26.38 -23.82 6.53
C GLY A 218 -25.59 -23.62 7.82
N ALA A 219 -25.15 -22.39 8.12
CA ALA A 219 -24.56 -22.10 9.42
C ALA A 219 -25.62 -22.13 10.52
N ASP A 220 -25.24 -22.60 11.72
CA ASP A 220 -26.02 -22.42 12.95
C ASP A 220 -25.76 -21.02 13.51
N GLU A 221 -26.83 -20.25 13.81
CA GLU A 221 -26.69 -18.86 14.25
C GLU A 221 -25.97 -18.74 15.60
N ALA A 222 -26.25 -19.61 16.56
CA ALA A 222 -25.66 -19.54 17.89
C ALA A 222 -24.15 -19.84 17.80
N ALA A 223 -23.77 -20.87 17.05
CA ALA A 223 -22.37 -21.20 16.81
C ALA A 223 -21.63 -20.09 16.03
N LEU A 224 -22.29 -19.49 15.03
CA LEU A 224 -21.72 -18.38 14.27
C LEU A 224 -21.45 -17.16 15.16
N ARG A 225 -22.43 -16.76 15.98
CA ARG A 225 -22.28 -15.64 16.92
C ARG A 225 -21.19 -15.89 17.97
N GLU A 226 -21.01 -17.13 18.40
CA GLU A 226 -19.89 -17.48 19.29
C GLU A 226 -18.55 -17.39 18.52
N LYS A 227 -18.50 -17.90 17.29
CA LYS A 227 -17.31 -17.82 16.45
C LYS A 227 -16.92 -16.38 16.09
N MET A 228 -17.87 -15.48 15.94
CA MET A 228 -17.60 -14.03 15.74
C MET A 228 -16.80 -13.39 16.88
N LYS A 229 -16.76 -14.01 18.06
CA LYS A 229 -15.95 -13.54 19.21
C LYS A 229 -14.50 -14.06 19.19
N ASP A 230 -14.14 -14.89 18.23
CA ASP A 230 -12.80 -15.47 18.12
C ASP A 230 -11.76 -14.32 17.95
N PRO A 231 -10.80 -14.16 18.90
CA PRO A 231 -9.86 -13.04 18.88
C PRO A 231 -8.99 -13.01 17.63
N ARG A 232 -8.79 -14.15 16.98
CA ARG A 232 -8.01 -14.26 15.74
C ARG A 232 -8.64 -13.46 14.59
N ILE A 233 -9.95 -13.22 14.61
CA ILE A 233 -10.63 -12.40 13.60
C ILE A 233 -10.15 -10.95 13.69
N ALA A 234 -10.19 -10.37 14.88
CA ALA A 234 -9.72 -8.99 15.09
C ALA A 234 -8.22 -8.84 14.80
N GLU A 235 -7.42 -9.83 15.22
CA GLU A 235 -5.99 -9.87 14.94
C GLU A 235 -5.70 -9.94 13.44
N THR A 236 -6.43 -10.76 12.69
CA THR A 236 -6.26 -10.90 11.24
C THR A 236 -6.64 -9.62 10.51
N LEU A 237 -7.77 -8.98 10.89
CA LEU A 237 -8.16 -7.68 10.34
C LEU A 237 -7.06 -6.64 10.58
N SER A 238 -6.53 -6.56 11.81
CA SER A 238 -5.43 -5.64 12.13
C SER A 238 -4.20 -5.88 11.25
N ARG A 239 -3.79 -7.14 11.09
CA ARG A 239 -2.66 -7.50 10.21
C ARG A 239 -2.93 -7.13 8.75
N THR A 240 -4.16 -7.32 8.27
CA THR A 240 -4.52 -6.90 6.91
C THR A 240 -4.41 -5.38 6.74
N TYR A 241 -4.80 -4.58 7.75
CA TYR A 241 -4.60 -3.13 7.73
C TYR A 241 -3.11 -2.74 7.71
N ASP A 242 -2.30 -3.40 8.54
CA ASP A 242 -0.86 -3.15 8.59
C ASP A 242 -0.19 -3.50 7.25
N LEU A 243 -0.56 -4.64 6.67
CA LEU A 243 -0.07 -5.09 5.37
C LEU A 243 -0.48 -4.13 4.25
N ALA A 244 -1.76 -3.72 4.21
CA ALA A 244 -2.26 -2.75 3.24
C ALA A 244 -1.48 -1.42 3.34
N THR A 245 -1.21 -0.96 4.56
CA THR A 245 -0.41 0.25 4.81
C THR A 245 1.01 0.12 4.25
N LYS A 246 1.69 -1.01 4.51
CA LYS A 246 3.03 -1.29 3.98
C LYS A 246 3.06 -1.34 2.45
N LEU A 247 2.00 -1.84 1.83
CA LEU A 247 1.83 -1.92 0.38
C LEU A 247 1.27 -0.62 -0.24
N SER A 248 1.06 0.43 0.56
CA SER A 248 0.42 1.68 0.14
C SER A 248 -0.98 1.50 -0.45
N ILE A 249 -1.69 0.44 -0.03
CA ILE A 249 -3.07 0.18 -0.41
C ILE A 249 -3.99 1.03 0.46
N THR A 250 -4.70 1.97 -0.16
CA THR A 250 -5.61 2.92 0.52
C THR A 250 -7.07 2.79 0.07
N GLY A 251 -7.35 1.89 -0.87
CA GLY A 251 -8.69 1.72 -1.45
C GLY A 251 -8.95 0.28 -1.89
N THR A 252 -10.21 0.01 -2.20
CA THR A 252 -10.68 -1.31 -2.65
C THR A 252 -11.45 -1.20 -3.99
N PRO A 253 -11.36 -2.20 -4.87
CA PRO A 253 -10.44 -3.32 -4.75
C PRO A 253 -8.99 -2.87 -5.01
N SER A 254 -8.04 -3.59 -4.42
CA SER A 254 -6.63 -3.53 -4.79
C SER A 254 -6.10 -4.95 -4.86
N TYR A 255 -5.12 -5.20 -5.73
CA TYR A 255 -4.64 -6.56 -5.96
C TYR A 255 -3.13 -6.65 -5.77
N VAL A 256 -2.66 -7.84 -5.41
CA VAL A 256 -1.25 -8.22 -5.49
C VAL A 256 -1.14 -9.42 -6.41
N VAL A 257 -0.37 -9.28 -7.49
CA VAL A 257 -0.12 -10.34 -8.47
C VAL A 257 1.39 -10.42 -8.72
N GLY A 258 1.98 -11.58 -8.50
CA GLY A 258 3.44 -11.73 -8.60
C GLY A 258 4.17 -10.72 -7.70
N ASN A 259 4.86 -9.79 -8.31
CA ASN A 259 5.65 -8.76 -7.62
C ASN A 259 5.04 -7.34 -7.76
N GLU A 260 3.77 -7.22 -8.07
CA GLU A 260 3.13 -5.95 -8.37
C GLU A 260 1.88 -5.72 -7.52
N VAL A 261 1.67 -4.46 -7.11
CA VAL A 261 0.42 -3.99 -6.49
C VAL A 261 -0.37 -3.24 -7.55
N ILE A 262 -1.62 -3.62 -7.73
CA ILE A 262 -2.54 -3.05 -8.71
C ILE A 262 -3.68 -2.36 -7.96
N PHE A 263 -3.95 -1.10 -8.28
CA PHE A 263 -4.96 -0.30 -7.60
C PHE A 263 -6.22 -0.15 -8.44
N GLY A 264 -7.36 -0.41 -7.83
CA GLY A 264 -8.69 -0.21 -8.43
C GLY A 264 -9.18 -1.38 -9.30
N ALA A 265 -10.43 -1.27 -9.73
CA ALA A 265 -11.10 -2.25 -10.59
C ALA A 265 -10.74 -1.97 -12.07
N LEU A 266 -9.62 -2.48 -12.54
CA LEU A 266 -9.10 -2.25 -13.89
C LEU A 266 -9.75 -3.14 -14.96
N GLY A 267 -10.60 -4.10 -14.54
CA GLY A 267 -11.30 -5.03 -15.42
C GLY A 267 -10.51 -6.29 -15.76
N GLN A 268 -11.24 -7.28 -16.26
CA GLN A 268 -10.76 -8.63 -16.54
C GLN A 268 -9.49 -8.64 -17.43
N GLN A 269 -9.46 -7.80 -18.48
CA GLN A 269 -8.35 -7.83 -19.44
C GLN A 269 -7.02 -7.47 -18.79
N VAL A 270 -6.99 -6.37 -18.02
CA VAL A 270 -5.75 -5.92 -17.35
C VAL A 270 -5.28 -6.95 -16.30
N LEU A 271 -6.23 -7.50 -15.53
CA LEU A 271 -5.89 -8.56 -14.56
C LEU A 271 -5.37 -9.82 -15.25
N ALA A 272 -5.93 -10.21 -16.40
CA ALA A 272 -5.44 -11.34 -17.20
C ALA A 272 -4.00 -11.12 -17.69
N GLU A 273 -3.69 -9.92 -18.19
CA GLU A 273 -2.33 -9.56 -18.62
C GLU A 273 -1.34 -9.69 -17.46
N LYS A 274 -1.69 -9.19 -16.27
CA LYS A 274 -0.85 -9.29 -15.07
C LYS A 274 -0.68 -10.72 -14.56
N ILE A 275 -1.69 -11.54 -14.69
CA ILE A 275 -1.62 -12.98 -14.37
C ILE A 275 -0.64 -13.69 -15.33
N GLU A 276 -0.70 -13.40 -16.63
CA GLU A 276 0.22 -13.99 -17.61
C GLU A 276 1.67 -13.52 -17.41
N GLU A 277 1.87 -12.23 -17.05
CA GLU A 277 3.20 -11.72 -16.67
C GLU A 277 3.73 -12.48 -15.44
N ALA A 278 2.91 -12.69 -14.42
CA ALA A 278 3.30 -13.45 -13.23
C ALA A 278 3.60 -14.93 -13.52
N LYS A 279 2.83 -15.57 -14.43
CA LYS A 279 3.12 -16.94 -14.88
C LYS A 279 4.47 -17.05 -15.58
N SER A 280 4.80 -16.05 -16.39
CA SER A 280 6.05 -16.04 -17.16
C SER A 280 7.29 -15.87 -16.26
N ALA A 281 7.10 -15.46 -15.00
CA ALA A 281 8.16 -15.25 -14.01
C ALA A 281 8.34 -16.45 -13.03
N LEU A 282 7.49 -17.50 -13.13
CA LEU A 282 7.59 -18.74 -12.34
C LEU A 282 8.58 -19.72 -12.93
#